data_463a40b13c54cb61f374bb4db15f8298
#
_entry.id   463a40b13c54cb61f374bb4db15f8298
#
_cell.length_a   1.000
_cell.length_b   1.000
_cell.length_c   1.000
_cell.angle_alpha   90.00
_cell.angle_beta   90.00
_cell.angle_gamma   90.00
#
_symmetry.space_group_name_H-M   'P 1'
#
loop_
_entity.id
_entity.type
_entity.pdbx_description
1 polymer ?
#
loop_
_entity_poly.entity_id
_entity_poly.type
_entity_poly.pdbx_seq_one_letter_code
_entity_poly.pdbx_strand_id
1 'polypeptide(L)'
;MRITNNMIMGNTKTNINSTKILVDKYNTQMTTQKKISKASEDPVIAIRSMRMATTLSHLGQYVDNNIPDAQSWLDVTETSLKNMESIITDIRTQCVNGSTDTLTADDRETILKQLTQLSKQVYSEGNSDYAGRTIFTGYYTSSNLTFMKDQKDTTYEISQGFTYEDLKEARYYTAGVTVPTTVEKKIPAGDDIKDYYCKTDVHENAYQRIRLAYGGVTGNSVKLSIKGADGNPVQTESKDVNGNVITDANGDPVMTDKYQITKVYDSAADFTSQAAGNAAVGDDDIIFIADTGELVFGANVAKEIQNNRYSLDVTYDKTGFEAEDARPEFYYNCINKTDAANPVKYKFDDQQYIKYTVATNTDIAVNTLACDVLDTSIKRDVDEMINIVQDAIQAHEKVDKIKSMMAEEQYSGEDSQKILQSYLDAAEQEASYADDNLQKTYGQYISNCDGYLDNVNLAKSNVGSTESRISLIQTRVENQQTTIEELKSNNEDRDISDIIIDYYAMYNAYTASLTAASKVEQQTLLNYL
;
A
#
# COMPACT_ATOMS: atom_id res chain seq x y z
N MET A 1 46.58 -11.46 82.62
CA MET A 1 45.28 -12.22 82.41
C MET A 1 45.62 -13.69 82.57
N ARG A 2 44.98 -14.41 83.46
CA ARG A 2 45.12 -15.86 83.55
C ARG A 2 44.34 -16.52 82.44
N ILE A 3 44.98 -17.07 81.40
CA ILE A 3 44.32 -17.80 80.34
C ILE A 3 43.88 -19.14 80.89
N THR A 4 42.58 -19.39 80.97
CA THR A 4 42.03 -20.67 81.45
C THR A 4 41.99 -21.67 80.31
N ASN A 5 42.06 -22.97 80.59
CA ASN A 5 41.99 -24.04 79.60
C ASN A 5 40.71 -23.98 78.81
N ASN A 6 39.58 -23.58 79.47
CA ASN A 6 38.28 -23.35 78.78
C ASN A 6 38.31 -22.19 77.75
N MET A 7 39.10 -21.12 78.00
CA MET A 7 39.31 -20.06 77.02
C MET A 7 40.09 -20.52 75.79
N ILE A 8 41.11 -21.34 76.02
CA ILE A 8 41.90 -21.93 74.90
C ILE A 8 41.04 -22.86 74.11
N MET A 9 40.28 -23.75 74.75
CA MET A 9 39.33 -24.66 74.09
C MET A 9 38.24 -23.89 73.31
N GLY A 10 37.68 -22.84 73.91
CA GLY A 10 36.68 -21.98 73.23
C GLY A 10 37.26 -21.31 71.98
N ASN A 11 38.43 -20.75 72.05
CA ASN A 11 39.11 -20.13 70.91
C ASN A 11 39.46 -21.16 69.85
N THR A 12 39.94 -22.35 70.23
CA THR A 12 40.28 -23.43 69.31
C THR A 12 38.98 -23.91 68.56
N LYS A 13 37.89 -24.09 69.30
CA LYS A 13 36.58 -24.46 68.66
C LYS A 13 36.10 -23.39 67.68
N THR A 14 36.25 -22.10 68.05
CA THR A 14 35.86 -21.00 67.14
C THR A 14 36.74 -21.02 65.86
N ASN A 15 38.05 -21.22 66.01
CA ASN A 15 38.98 -21.27 64.86
C ASN A 15 38.69 -22.46 63.96
N ILE A 16 38.39 -23.65 64.52
CA ILE A 16 37.99 -24.85 63.76
C ILE A 16 36.70 -24.58 62.98
N ASN A 17 35.71 -23.97 63.63
CA ASN A 17 34.47 -23.63 62.93
C ASN A 17 34.71 -22.61 61.82
N SER A 18 35.55 -21.62 62.01
CA SER A 18 35.89 -20.63 60.98
C SER A 18 36.60 -21.29 59.79
N THR A 19 37.56 -22.15 60.02
CA THR A 19 38.25 -22.86 58.91
C THR A 19 37.36 -23.86 58.24
N LYS A 20 36.45 -24.55 58.95
CA LYS A 20 35.42 -25.42 58.35
C LYS A 20 34.48 -24.65 57.42
N ILE A 21 34.02 -23.47 57.83
CA ILE A 21 33.17 -22.61 56.98
C ILE A 21 33.93 -22.18 55.73
N LEU A 22 35.22 -21.88 55.81
CA LEU A 22 36.01 -21.54 54.63
C LEU A 22 36.25 -22.74 53.69
N VAL A 23 36.48 -23.95 54.23
CA VAL A 23 36.57 -25.19 53.45
C VAL A 23 35.26 -25.44 52.71
N ASP A 24 34.10 -25.30 53.36
CA ASP A 24 32.76 -25.45 52.77
C ASP A 24 32.51 -24.39 51.68
N LYS A 25 32.90 -23.15 51.93
CA LYS A 25 32.84 -22.06 50.96
C LYS A 25 33.65 -22.38 49.69
N TYR A 26 34.92 -22.77 49.83
CA TYR A 26 35.76 -23.08 48.67
C TYR A 26 35.29 -24.37 47.95
N ASN A 27 34.75 -25.33 48.66
CA ASN A 27 34.13 -26.50 48.05
C ASN A 27 32.90 -26.11 47.21
N THR A 28 32.07 -25.20 47.70
CA THR A 28 30.93 -24.64 46.96
C THR A 28 31.43 -23.83 45.73
N GLN A 29 32.47 -22.99 45.91
CA GLN A 29 33.08 -22.25 44.79
C GLN A 29 33.69 -23.20 43.75
N MET A 30 34.30 -24.30 44.14
CA MET A 30 34.86 -25.32 43.24
C MET A 30 33.78 -26.01 42.41
N THR A 31 32.62 -26.24 43.00
CA THR A 31 31.47 -26.86 42.31
C THR A 31 30.77 -25.88 41.37
N THR A 32 30.64 -24.61 41.75
CA THR A 32 29.86 -23.58 41.00
C THR A 32 30.74 -22.71 40.10
N GLN A 33 32.07 -22.65 40.36
CA GLN A 33 33.04 -21.74 39.75
C GLN A 33 32.71 -20.26 39.96
N LYS A 34 31.82 -19.94 40.92
CA LYS A 34 31.38 -18.57 41.22
C LYS A 34 32.11 -18.02 42.48
N LYS A 35 32.42 -16.71 42.45
CA LYS A 35 33.03 -16.01 43.60
C LYS A 35 32.09 -15.99 44.81
N ILE A 36 30.79 -15.87 44.56
CA ILE A 36 29.74 -15.82 45.59
C ILE A 36 28.62 -16.81 45.27
N SER A 37 28.07 -17.43 46.29
CA SER A 37 26.90 -18.30 46.18
C SER A 37 25.60 -17.59 46.63
N LYS A 38 25.73 -16.59 47.46
CA LYS A 38 24.61 -15.81 48.02
C LYS A 38 24.92 -14.32 47.95
N ALA A 39 23.89 -13.51 47.67
CA ALA A 39 24.00 -12.06 47.60
C ALA A 39 24.51 -11.41 48.89
N SER A 40 24.33 -12.08 50.04
CA SER A 40 24.81 -11.63 51.35
C SER A 40 26.33 -11.75 51.54
N GLU A 41 27.04 -12.53 50.72
CA GLU A 41 28.47 -12.71 50.80
C GLU A 41 29.24 -11.50 50.27
N ASP A 42 28.80 -10.97 49.11
CA ASP A 42 29.29 -9.71 48.55
C ASP A 42 28.14 -9.02 47.76
N PRO A 43 27.48 -8.03 48.38
CA PRO A 43 26.36 -7.33 47.75
C PRO A 43 26.77 -6.55 46.49
N VAL A 44 28.04 -6.10 46.38
CA VAL A 44 28.51 -5.32 45.22
C VAL A 44 28.65 -6.20 44.00
N ILE A 45 29.26 -7.38 44.13
CA ILE A 45 29.36 -8.38 43.06
C ILE A 45 27.95 -8.83 42.65
N ALA A 46 27.08 -9.11 43.64
CA ALA A 46 25.70 -9.57 43.36
C ALA A 46 24.86 -8.53 42.60
N ILE A 47 24.90 -7.25 43.00
CA ILE A 47 24.17 -6.19 42.33
C ILE A 47 24.68 -5.98 40.89
N ARG A 48 26.01 -6.00 40.68
CA ARG A 48 26.57 -5.89 39.34
C ARG A 48 26.19 -7.07 38.46
N SER A 49 26.28 -8.29 38.96
CA SER A 49 25.89 -9.50 38.24
C SER A 49 24.38 -9.50 37.85
N MET A 50 23.52 -9.10 38.79
CA MET A 50 22.06 -8.97 38.49
C MET A 50 21.78 -7.95 37.40
N ARG A 51 22.43 -6.77 37.45
CA ARG A 51 22.28 -5.75 36.40
C ARG A 51 22.77 -6.25 35.05
N MET A 52 23.93 -6.91 34.99
CA MET A 52 24.45 -7.51 33.75
C MET A 52 23.54 -8.62 33.25
N ALA A 53 23.00 -9.47 34.12
CA ALA A 53 22.04 -10.50 33.73
C ALA A 53 20.74 -9.92 33.14
N THR A 54 20.22 -8.83 33.73
CA THR A 54 19.04 -8.12 33.18
C THR A 54 19.37 -7.52 31.82
N THR A 55 20.52 -6.89 31.65
CA THR A 55 20.96 -6.34 30.36
C THR A 55 21.10 -7.44 29.32
N LEU A 56 21.71 -8.59 29.67
CA LEU A 56 21.83 -9.76 28.78
C LEU A 56 20.49 -10.31 28.37
N SER A 57 19.53 -10.39 29.29
CA SER A 57 18.17 -10.82 28.97
C SER A 57 17.49 -9.90 27.96
N HIS A 58 17.66 -8.58 28.09
CA HIS A 58 17.15 -7.61 27.11
C HIS A 58 17.86 -7.73 25.75
N LEU A 59 19.20 -7.85 25.76
CA LEU A 59 19.95 -8.02 24.52
C LEU A 59 19.59 -9.33 23.80
N GLY A 60 19.43 -10.42 24.55
CA GLY A 60 18.95 -11.69 24.01
C GLY A 60 17.56 -11.58 23.40
N GLN A 61 16.64 -10.85 24.04
CA GLN A 61 15.31 -10.63 23.46
C GLN A 61 15.40 -9.88 22.12
N TYR A 62 16.33 -8.92 21.98
CA TYR A 62 16.51 -8.23 20.71
C TYR A 62 17.09 -9.16 19.63
N VAL A 63 18.15 -9.91 19.96
CA VAL A 63 18.86 -10.77 18.99
C VAL A 63 18.04 -12.00 18.60
N ASP A 64 17.40 -12.66 19.57
CA ASP A 64 16.77 -13.96 19.37
C ASP A 64 15.32 -13.85 18.88
N ASN A 65 14.64 -12.71 19.13
CA ASN A 65 13.22 -12.56 18.81
C ASN A 65 12.92 -11.34 17.93
N ASN A 66 13.21 -10.11 18.43
CA ASN A 66 12.71 -8.91 17.78
C ASN A 66 13.36 -8.64 16.42
N ILE A 67 14.67 -8.84 16.30
CA ILE A 67 15.41 -8.62 15.05
C ILE A 67 15.03 -9.67 14.00
N PRO A 68 15.02 -11.00 14.30
CA PRO A 68 14.60 -12.01 13.34
C PRO A 68 13.14 -11.85 12.87
N ASP A 69 12.22 -11.43 13.76
CA ASP A 69 10.83 -11.18 13.39
C ASP A 69 10.71 -9.96 12.44
N ALA A 70 11.47 -8.89 12.75
CA ALA A 70 11.53 -7.70 11.88
C ALA A 70 12.17 -8.01 10.51
N GLN A 71 13.24 -8.80 10.46
CA GLN A 71 13.87 -9.26 9.22
C GLN A 71 12.91 -10.10 8.37
N SER A 72 12.25 -11.08 8.99
CA SER A 72 11.29 -11.94 8.29
C SER A 72 10.11 -11.14 7.70
N TRP A 73 9.64 -10.10 8.41
CA TRP A 73 8.63 -9.19 7.88
C TRP A 73 9.12 -8.48 6.61
N LEU A 74 10.35 -7.92 6.66
CA LEU A 74 10.94 -7.23 5.53
C LEU A 74 11.23 -8.16 4.35
N ASP A 75 11.72 -9.39 4.60
CA ASP A 75 11.97 -10.40 3.56
C ASP A 75 10.69 -10.75 2.78
N VAL A 76 9.55 -10.92 3.48
CA VAL A 76 8.25 -11.17 2.84
C VAL A 76 7.82 -9.93 2.05
N THR A 77 8.01 -8.72 2.61
CA THR A 77 7.69 -7.47 1.93
C THR A 77 8.53 -7.30 0.66
N GLU A 78 9.85 -7.55 0.74
CA GLU A 78 10.75 -7.48 -0.43
C GLU A 78 10.35 -8.47 -1.53
N THR A 79 9.97 -9.69 -1.13
CA THR A 79 9.52 -10.72 -2.07
C THR A 79 8.25 -10.30 -2.79
N SER A 80 7.24 -9.78 -2.05
CA SER A 80 6.00 -9.29 -2.66
C SER A 80 6.26 -8.10 -3.59
N LEU A 81 7.14 -7.16 -3.21
CA LEU A 81 7.52 -6.04 -4.07
C LEU A 81 8.23 -6.49 -5.35
N LYS A 82 9.09 -7.51 -5.30
CA LYS A 82 9.72 -8.11 -6.49
C LYS A 82 8.70 -8.76 -7.42
N ASN A 83 7.71 -9.44 -6.86
CA ASN A 83 6.62 -10.03 -7.64
C ASN A 83 5.79 -8.94 -8.33
N MET A 84 5.41 -7.87 -7.59
CA MET A 84 4.69 -6.71 -8.14
C MET A 84 5.48 -6.04 -9.27
N GLU A 85 6.79 -5.81 -9.09
CA GLU A 85 7.68 -5.26 -10.14
C GLU A 85 7.65 -6.13 -11.40
N SER A 86 7.74 -7.46 -11.25
CA SER A 86 7.68 -8.38 -12.40
C SER A 86 6.33 -8.29 -13.12
N ILE A 87 5.22 -8.30 -12.37
CA ILE A 87 3.88 -8.27 -12.95
C ILE A 87 3.62 -6.94 -13.66
N ILE A 88 4.00 -5.79 -13.07
CA ILE A 88 3.85 -4.47 -13.71
C ILE A 88 4.73 -4.39 -14.98
N THR A 89 5.92 -4.99 -14.97
CA THR A 89 6.78 -5.10 -16.15
C THR A 89 6.11 -5.94 -17.25
N ASP A 90 5.41 -7.01 -16.88
CA ASP A 90 4.65 -7.83 -17.81
C ASP A 90 3.45 -7.05 -18.38
N ILE A 91 2.71 -6.29 -17.53
CA ILE A 91 1.64 -5.37 -17.98
C ILE A 91 2.20 -4.39 -19.00
N ARG A 92 3.32 -3.73 -18.69
CA ARG A 92 3.98 -2.79 -19.60
C ARG A 92 4.35 -3.45 -20.93
N THR A 93 4.86 -4.67 -20.89
CA THR A 93 5.24 -5.44 -22.08
C THR A 93 4.01 -5.77 -22.93
N GLN A 94 2.88 -6.14 -22.31
CA GLN A 94 1.63 -6.36 -23.04
C GLN A 94 1.08 -5.06 -23.64
N CYS A 95 1.23 -3.93 -22.96
CA CYS A 95 0.86 -2.63 -23.53
C CYS A 95 1.71 -2.28 -24.75
N VAL A 96 3.02 -2.53 -24.72
CA VAL A 96 3.91 -2.34 -25.89
C VAL A 96 3.50 -3.26 -27.05
N ASN A 97 3.19 -4.52 -26.76
CA ASN A 97 2.70 -5.46 -27.77
C ASN A 97 1.36 -4.98 -28.38
N GLY A 98 0.43 -4.54 -27.52
CA GLY A 98 -0.90 -4.06 -27.94
C GLY A 98 -0.89 -2.74 -28.72
N SER A 99 0.16 -1.94 -28.60
CA SER A 99 0.32 -0.68 -29.35
C SER A 99 0.69 -0.88 -30.83
N THR A 100 0.85 -2.13 -31.30
CA THR A 100 1.25 -2.45 -32.66
C THR A 100 0.04 -2.43 -33.60
N ASP A 101 0.10 -1.70 -34.70
CA ASP A 101 -1.01 -1.51 -35.65
C ASP A 101 -1.41 -2.77 -36.44
N THR A 102 -0.55 -3.79 -36.47
CA THR A 102 -0.74 -4.99 -37.31
C THR A 102 -1.51 -6.11 -36.60
N LEU A 103 -2.01 -5.87 -35.40
CA LEU A 103 -2.70 -6.88 -34.59
C LEU A 103 -4.12 -7.14 -35.14
N THR A 104 -4.50 -8.43 -35.17
CA THR A 104 -5.88 -8.84 -35.44
C THR A 104 -6.78 -8.61 -34.23
N ALA A 105 -8.10 -8.63 -34.41
CA ALA A 105 -9.06 -8.53 -33.32
C ALA A 105 -8.84 -9.64 -32.24
N ASP A 106 -8.56 -10.88 -32.68
CA ASP A 106 -8.29 -12.02 -31.79
C ASP A 106 -6.99 -11.82 -30.98
N ASP A 107 -5.94 -11.24 -31.60
CA ASP A 107 -4.71 -10.91 -30.89
C ASP A 107 -4.94 -9.85 -29.83
N ARG A 108 -5.69 -8.80 -30.15
CA ARG A 108 -6.07 -7.72 -29.20
C ARG A 108 -6.88 -8.27 -28.03
N GLU A 109 -7.87 -9.15 -28.28
CA GLU A 109 -8.66 -9.80 -27.22
C GLU A 109 -7.80 -10.69 -26.32
N THR A 110 -6.81 -11.38 -26.88
CA THR A 110 -5.85 -12.19 -26.10
C THR A 110 -5.00 -11.32 -25.17
N ILE A 111 -4.49 -10.19 -25.68
CA ILE A 111 -3.72 -9.23 -24.87
C ILE A 111 -4.59 -8.67 -23.73
N LEU A 112 -5.87 -8.33 -24.01
CA LEU A 112 -6.79 -7.86 -22.96
C LEU A 112 -7.01 -8.87 -21.86
N LYS A 113 -7.21 -10.15 -22.21
CA LYS A 113 -7.36 -11.23 -21.22
C LYS A 113 -6.12 -11.35 -20.34
N GLN A 114 -4.93 -11.22 -20.93
CA GLN A 114 -3.67 -11.24 -20.18
C GLN A 114 -3.55 -10.02 -19.26
N LEU A 115 -3.83 -8.81 -19.75
CA LEU A 115 -3.80 -7.58 -18.96
C LEU A 115 -4.77 -7.65 -17.77
N THR A 116 -5.99 -8.14 -17.99
CA THR A 116 -6.99 -8.33 -16.93
C THR A 116 -6.48 -9.29 -15.84
N GLN A 117 -5.85 -10.41 -16.22
CA GLN A 117 -5.30 -11.36 -15.25
C GLN A 117 -4.11 -10.78 -14.49
N LEU A 118 -3.20 -10.08 -15.17
CA LEU A 118 -2.04 -9.44 -14.56
C LEU A 118 -2.46 -8.33 -13.59
N SER A 119 -3.45 -7.49 -13.95
CA SER A 119 -4.00 -6.47 -13.06
C SER A 119 -4.55 -7.07 -11.78
N LYS A 120 -5.33 -8.15 -11.87
CA LYS A 120 -5.84 -8.87 -10.70
C LYS A 120 -4.71 -9.46 -9.84
N GLN A 121 -3.67 -10.00 -10.48
CA GLN A 121 -2.54 -10.58 -9.78
C GLN A 121 -1.74 -9.54 -9.00
N VAL A 122 -1.55 -8.32 -9.53
CA VAL A 122 -0.86 -7.22 -8.81
C VAL A 122 -1.52 -6.94 -7.46
N TYR A 123 -2.87 -6.80 -7.46
CA TYR A 123 -3.60 -6.54 -6.22
C TYR A 123 -3.65 -7.76 -5.28
N SER A 124 -3.60 -8.98 -5.84
CA SER A 124 -3.50 -10.19 -5.04
C SER A 124 -2.18 -10.27 -4.26
N GLU A 125 -1.06 -9.81 -4.85
CA GLU A 125 0.22 -9.68 -4.14
C GLU A 125 0.14 -8.70 -2.97
N GLY A 126 -0.73 -7.69 -3.04
CA GLY A 126 -1.02 -6.78 -1.93
C GLY A 126 -1.67 -7.44 -0.71
N ASN A 127 -2.21 -8.67 -0.84
CA ASN A 127 -2.74 -9.46 0.26
C ASN A 127 -1.69 -10.38 0.91
N SER A 128 -0.41 -10.25 0.55
CA SER A 128 0.66 -11.03 1.17
C SER A 128 0.67 -10.87 2.68
N ASP A 129 0.88 -11.98 3.39
CA ASP A 129 0.85 -12.02 4.83
C ASP A 129 2.14 -12.58 5.44
N TYR A 130 2.45 -12.13 6.64
CA TYR A 130 3.46 -12.71 7.51
C TYR A 130 2.83 -13.16 8.83
N ALA A 131 2.88 -14.44 9.11
CA ALA A 131 2.31 -15.05 10.32
C ALA A 131 0.81 -14.70 10.55
N GLY A 132 0.01 -14.66 9.46
CA GLY A 132 -1.41 -14.31 9.49
C GLY A 132 -1.70 -12.81 9.64
N ARG A 133 -0.70 -11.96 9.46
CA ARG A 133 -0.82 -10.50 9.45
C ARG A 133 -0.49 -9.96 8.06
N THR A 134 -1.42 -9.27 7.44
CA THR A 134 -1.20 -8.61 6.15
C THR A 134 -0.17 -7.49 6.29
N ILE A 135 0.75 -7.40 5.31
CA ILE A 135 1.93 -6.53 5.42
C ILE A 135 1.70 -5.12 4.90
N PHE A 136 0.73 -4.90 3.98
CA PHE A 136 0.49 -3.62 3.31
C PHE A 136 -0.68 -2.81 3.89
N THR A 137 -1.40 -3.35 4.88
CA THR A 137 -2.64 -2.76 5.42
C THR A 137 -2.43 -1.90 6.67
N GLY A 138 -1.19 -1.54 6.98
CA GLY A 138 -0.86 -0.72 8.15
C GLY A 138 -1.28 -1.38 9.47
N TYR A 139 -2.06 -0.67 10.29
CA TYR A 139 -2.53 -1.20 11.58
C TYR A 139 -3.65 -2.25 11.45
N TYR A 140 -4.30 -2.36 10.30
CA TYR A 140 -5.39 -3.33 10.05
C TYR A 140 -4.85 -4.68 9.56
N THR A 141 -3.85 -5.22 10.24
CA THR A 141 -3.12 -6.44 9.84
C THR A 141 -3.96 -7.72 9.75
N SER A 142 -5.19 -7.70 10.23
CA SER A 142 -6.15 -8.83 10.12
C SER A 142 -7.08 -8.74 8.92
N SER A 143 -6.97 -7.68 8.12
CA SER A 143 -7.86 -7.41 6.99
C SER A 143 -7.08 -7.47 5.68
N ASN A 144 -7.65 -8.13 4.67
CA ASN A 144 -7.06 -8.13 3.33
C ASN A 144 -7.15 -6.76 2.68
N LEU A 145 -6.17 -6.43 1.85
CA LEU A 145 -6.14 -5.19 1.06
C LEU A 145 -7.29 -5.11 0.05
N THR A 146 -7.69 -6.27 -0.50
CA THR A 146 -8.71 -6.38 -1.53
C THR A 146 -9.94 -7.14 -1.02
N PHE A 147 -11.06 -6.98 -1.73
CA PHE A 147 -12.22 -7.82 -1.51
C PHE A 147 -11.97 -9.23 -2.08
N MET A 148 -12.11 -10.25 -1.25
CA MET A 148 -11.88 -11.66 -1.65
C MET A 148 -13.01 -12.26 -2.48
N LYS A 149 -14.15 -11.59 -2.55
CA LYS A 149 -15.37 -12.02 -3.29
C LYS A 149 -16.16 -10.79 -3.68
N ASP A 150 -16.98 -10.94 -4.71
CA ASP A 150 -17.93 -9.90 -5.11
C ASP A 150 -18.84 -9.48 -3.96
N GLN A 151 -18.90 -8.17 -3.72
CA GLN A 151 -19.66 -7.53 -2.66
C GLN A 151 -20.74 -6.63 -3.27
N LYS A 152 -21.87 -7.22 -3.69
CA LYS A 152 -22.92 -6.50 -4.44
C LYS A 152 -23.66 -5.44 -3.64
N ASP A 153 -23.82 -5.68 -2.32
CA ASP A 153 -24.63 -4.82 -1.45
C ASP A 153 -23.76 -3.87 -0.58
N THR A 154 -22.44 -3.95 -0.71
CA THR A 154 -21.53 -3.10 0.06
C THR A 154 -21.47 -1.71 -0.54
N THR A 155 -21.73 -0.70 0.30
CA THR A 155 -21.75 0.71 -0.12
C THR A 155 -20.75 1.51 0.72
N TYR A 156 -19.89 2.25 0.02
CA TYR A 156 -18.96 3.21 0.63
C TYR A 156 -19.23 4.61 0.09
N GLU A 157 -19.25 5.59 0.99
CA GLU A 157 -19.03 6.99 0.63
C GLU A 157 -17.53 7.25 0.66
N ILE A 158 -16.95 7.67 -0.45
CA ILE A 158 -15.51 7.83 -0.63
C ILE A 158 -15.22 9.31 -0.88
N SER A 159 -14.22 9.86 -0.21
CA SER A 159 -13.75 11.23 -0.41
C SER A 159 -12.33 11.20 -0.97
N GLN A 160 -12.16 11.77 -2.18
CA GLN A 160 -10.87 11.88 -2.87
C GLN A 160 -10.49 13.33 -3.10
N GLY A 161 -9.22 13.63 -2.87
CA GLY A 161 -8.61 14.91 -3.24
C GLY A 161 -7.83 14.78 -4.54
N PHE A 162 -7.94 15.78 -5.40
CA PHE A 162 -7.18 15.92 -6.64
C PHE A 162 -6.55 17.28 -6.72
N THR A 163 -5.52 17.41 -7.54
CA THR A 163 -4.81 18.64 -7.84
C THR A 163 -5.00 19.01 -9.32
N TYR A 164 -4.63 20.21 -9.68
CA TYR A 164 -4.64 20.63 -11.09
C TYR A 164 -3.75 19.75 -11.99
N GLU A 165 -2.78 19.03 -11.44
CA GLU A 165 -1.89 18.10 -12.16
C GLU A 165 -2.56 16.78 -12.54
N ASP A 166 -3.66 16.45 -11.86
CA ASP A 166 -4.45 15.25 -12.13
C ASP A 166 -5.41 15.40 -13.32
N LEU A 167 -5.54 16.64 -13.86
CA LEU A 167 -6.27 16.86 -15.11
C LEU A 167 -5.46 16.29 -16.28
N LYS A 168 -6.02 15.27 -16.93
CA LYS A 168 -5.44 14.61 -18.10
C LYS A 168 -6.32 14.77 -19.32
N GLU A 169 -5.70 14.92 -20.50
CA GLU A 169 -6.44 14.94 -21.76
C GLU A 169 -6.98 13.53 -22.09
N ALA A 170 -8.25 13.46 -22.42
CA ALA A 170 -8.88 12.26 -22.99
C ALA A 170 -9.62 12.62 -24.28
N ARG A 171 -9.67 11.66 -25.19
CA ARG A 171 -10.31 11.83 -26.49
C ARG A 171 -11.57 10.99 -26.56
N TYR A 172 -12.60 11.63 -27.06
CA TYR A 172 -13.90 11.03 -27.27
C TYR A 172 -14.27 11.26 -28.72
N TYR A 173 -14.66 10.21 -29.41
CA TYR A 173 -15.15 10.31 -30.77
C TYR A 173 -16.60 9.89 -30.83
N THR A 174 -17.30 10.37 -31.87
CA THR A 174 -18.67 10.05 -32.10
C THR A 174 -18.77 8.63 -32.62
N ALA A 175 -19.10 7.68 -31.76
CA ALA A 175 -19.29 6.27 -32.11
C ALA A 175 -20.71 6.01 -32.65
N GLY A 176 -21.13 6.76 -33.61
CA GLY A 176 -22.53 6.77 -34.02
C GLY A 176 -22.85 6.07 -35.33
N VAL A 177 -21.83 5.52 -36.05
CA VAL A 177 -22.15 4.83 -37.32
C VAL A 177 -22.96 3.58 -37.05
N THR A 178 -24.23 3.63 -37.44
CA THR A 178 -25.13 2.47 -37.38
C THR A 178 -25.11 1.78 -38.73
N VAL A 179 -24.66 0.52 -38.75
CA VAL A 179 -24.67 -0.27 -39.99
C VAL A 179 -26.15 -0.49 -40.41
N PRO A 180 -26.55 -0.06 -41.62
CA PRO A 180 -27.93 -0.22 -42.06
C PRO A 180 -28.27 -1.71 -42.20
N THR A 181 -29.45 -2.11 -41.76
CA THR A 181 -29.92 -3.49 -41.94
C THR A 181 -30.40 -3.75 -43.38
N THR A 182 -30.87 -2.72 -44.05
CA THR A 182 -31.31 -2.74 -45.46
C THR A 182 -30.95 -1.41 -46.11
N VAL A 183 -30.60 -1.47 -47.37
CA VAL A 183 -30.25 -0.28 -48.15
C VAL A 183 -31.24 -0.13 -49.29
N GLU A 184 -31.66 1.09 -49.57
CA GLU A 184 -32.58 1.41 -50.67
C GLU A 184 -31.91 1.10 -52.02
N LYS A 185 -32.73 0.52 -52.93
CA LYS A 185 -32.25 0.18 -54.28
C LYS A 185 -32.20 1.40 -55.20
N LYS A 186 -32.78 2.50 -54.79
CA LYS A 186 -32.81 3.76 -55.55
C LYS A 186 -32.94 4.92 -54.55
N ILE A 187 -32.10 5.94 -54.72
CA ILE A 187 -32.23 7.18 -53.94
C ILE A 187 -33.55 7.86 -54.30
N PRO A 188 -34.43 8.16 -53.33
CA PRO A 188 -35.70 8.84 -53.61
C PRO A 188 -35.50 10.18 -54.32
N ALA A 189 -36.48 10.57 -55.16
CA ALA A 189 -36.39 11.83 -55.87
C ALA A 189 -36.54 13.00 -54.89
N GLY A 190 -35.48 13.74 -54.67
CA GLY A 190 -35.41 14.88 -53.73
C GLY A 190 -34.44 14.67 -52.55
N ASP A 191 -33.99 13.45 -52.32
CA ASP A 191 -32.98 13.12 -51.31
C ASP A 191 -31.58 13.26 -51.93
N ASP A 192 -30.64 13.70 -51.13
CA ASP A 192 -29.21 13.75 -51.46
C ASP A 192 -28.45 12.68 -50.66
N ILE A 193 -27.27 12.26 -51.12
CA ILE A 193 -26.36 11.39 -50.36
C ILE A 193 -26.05 11.93 -48.97
N LYS A 194 -26.14 13.24 -48.81
CA LYS A 194 -25.97 13.93 -47.51
C LYS A 194 -27.10 13.64 -46.51
N ASP A 195 -28.20 13.09 -46.93
CA ASP A 195 -29.30 12.66 -46.02
C ASP A 195 -29.01 11.30 -45.39
N TYR A 196 -27.97 10.60 -45.86
CA TYR A 196 -27.42 9.39 -45.28
C TYR A 196 -26.21 9.69 -44.41
N TYR A 197 -25.80 8.74 -43.60
CA TYR A 197 -24.67 8.92 -42.71
C TYR A 197 -23.38 9.16 -43.51
N CYS A 198 -22.71 10.27 -43.23
CA CYS A 198 -21.54 10.71 -43.97
C CYS A 198 -20.30 10.81 -43.08
N LYS A 199 -19.11 10.79 -43.69
CA LYS A 199 -17.82 11.00 -43.03
C LYS A 199 -17.79 12.27 -42.13
N THR A 200 -18.52 13.31 -42.52
CA THR A 200 -18.61 14.58 -41.78
C THR A 200 -19.43 14.48 -40.48
N ASP A 201 -20.13 13.37 -40.25
CA ASP A 201 -20.92 13.16 -39.02
C ASP A 201 -20.09 12.52 -37.91
N VAL A 202 -18.89 12.07 -38.24
CA VAL A 202 -17.94 11.47 -37.29
C VAL A 202 -16.91 12.53 -36.83
N HIS A 203 -16.95 12.87 -35.55
CA HIS A 203 -16.11 13.90 -34.95
C HIS A 203 -15.29 13.33 -33.81
N GLU A 204 -14.09 13.84 -33.63
CA GLU A 204 -13.24 13.62 -32.46
C GLU A 204 -13.13 14.91 -31.65
N ASN A 205 -13.26 14.80 -30.32
CA ASN A 205 -13.09 15.91 -29.40
C ASN A 205 -12.15 15.51 -28.26
N ALA A 206 -11.31 16.45 -27.84
CA ALA A 206 -10.41 16.27 -26.72
C ALA A 206 -10.87 17.15 -25.55
N TYR A 207 -11.04 16.57 -24.37
CA TYR A 207 -11.38 17.27 -23.15
C TYR A 207 -10.41 16.94 -22.03
N GLN A 208 -10.30 17.84 -21.06
CA GLN A 208 -9.59 17.55 -19.81
C GLN A 208 -10.52 16.77 -18.89
N ARG A 209 -10.00 15.72 -18.26
CA ARG A 209 -10.77 14.91 -17.31
C ARG A 209 -10.00 14.58 -16.05
N ILE A 210 -10.73 14.25 -14.99
CA ILE A 210 -10.25 13.56 -13.79
C ILE A 210 -11.00 12.24 -13.69
N ARG A 211 -10.28 11.17 -13.35
CA ARG A 211 -10.83 9.83 -13.18
C ARG A 211 -10.84 9.45 -11.70
N LEU A 212 -11.99 9.06 -11.18
CA LEU A 212 -12.15 8.57 -9.81
C LEU A 212 -11.49 7.20 -9.63
N ALA A 213 -11.18 6.84 -8.39
CA ALA A 213 -10.59 5.55 -8.04
C ALA A 213 -11.44 4.35 -8.44
N TYR A 214 -12.74 4.53 -8.53
CA TYR A 214 -13.69 3.47 -8.88
C TYR A 214 -14.64 3.94 -9.99
N GLY A 215 -15.01 3.02 -10.89
CA GLY A 215 -16.11 3.17 -11.81
C GLY A 215 -17.41 2.59 -11.24
N GLY A 216 -18.51 2.69 -12.01
CA GLY A 216 -19.84 2.23 -11.58
C GLY A 216 -20.32 2.96 -10.33
N VAL A 217 -20.15 4.28 -10.31
CA VAL A 217 -20.50 5.17 -9.20
C VAL A 217 -21.99 5.54 -9.29
N THR A 218 -22.63 5.77 -8.15
CA THR A 218 -24.00 6.28 -8.14
C THR A 218 -24.01 7.76 -8.57
N GLY A 219 -24.40 8.04 -9.81
CA GLY A 219 -24.25 9.34 -10.46
C GLY A 219 -24.79 10.53 -9.66
N ASN A 220 -25.95 10.37 -9.01
CA ASN A 220 -26.59 11.43 -8.22
C ASN A 220 -25.94 11.67 -6.83
N SER A 221 -24.98 10.85 -6.43
CA SER A 221 -24.30 10.99 -5.13
C SER A 221 -23.05 11.86 -5.18
N VAL A 222 -22.56 12.16 -6.40
CA VAL A 222 -21.29 12.84 -6.60
C VAL A 222 -21.38 14.31 -6.21
N LYS A 223 -20.48 14.74 -5.34
CA LYS A 223 -20.32 16.12 -4.91
C LYS A 223 -18.91 16.58 -5.25
N LEU A 224 -18.81 17.67 -5.99
CA LEU A 224 -17.55 18.29 -6.36
C LEU A 224 -17.39 19.60 -5.59
N SER A 225 -16.23 19.81 -5.00
CA SER A 225 -15.83 21.10 -4.41
C SER A 225 -14.47 21.49 -4.97
N ILE A 226 -14.40 22.59 -5.71
CA ILE A 226 -13.15 23.15 -6.23
C ILE A 226 -12.70 24.25 -5.27
N LYS A 227 -11.47 24.11 -4.77
CA LYS A 227 -10.89 24.97 -3.73
C LYS A 227 -9.75 25.81 -4.27
N GLY A 228 -9.72 27.06 -3.84
CA GLY A 228 -8.61 27.96 -4.10
C GLY A 228 -7.36 27.66 -3.28
N ALA A 229 -6.30 28.42 -3.50
CA ALA A 229 -5.04 28.30 -2.77
C ALA A 229 -5.18 28.53 -1.24
N ASP A 230 -6.26 29.17 -0.81
CA ASP A 230 -6.63 29.37 0.59
C ASP A 230 -7.34 28.17 1.24
N GLY A 231 -7.59 27.10 0.46
CA GLY A 231 -8.29 25.90 0.90
C GLY A 231 -9.81 26.05 1.00
N ASN A 232 -10.37 27.20 0.65
CA ASN A 232 -11.81 27.43 0.67
C ASN A 232 -12.43 27.15 -0.71
N PRO A 233 -13.71 26.68 -0.76
CA PRO A 233 -14.41 26.52 -2.03
C PRO A 233 -14.45 27.82 -2.83
N VAL A 234 -14.22 27.74 -4.13
CA VAL A 234 -14.32 28.90 -5.04
C VAL A 234 -15.79 29.23 -5.21
N GLN A 235 -16.21 30.37 -4.67
CA GLN A 235 -17.60 30.81 -4.65
C GLN A 235 -17.85 31.97 -5.60
N THR A 236 -19.09 32.10 -6.04
CA THR A 236 -19.60 33.22 -6.82
C THR A 236 -20.91 33.73 -6.23
N GLU A 237 -21.24 35.00 -6.52
CA GLU A 237 -22.53 35.56 -6.13
C GLU A 237 -23.67 34.83 -6.83
N SER A 238 -24.63 34.38 -6.06
CA SER A 238 -25.85 33.73 -6.58
C SER A 238 -26.71 34.80 -7.29
N LYS A 239 -27.17 34.47 -8.51
CA LYS A 239 -27.99 35.38 -9.33
C LYS A 239 -29.36 34.76 -9.61
N ASP A 240 -30.39 35.62 -9.66
CA ASP A 240 -31.73 35.19 -10.07
C ASP A 240 -31.82 34.97 -11.60
N VAL A 241 -32.97 34.53 -12.09
CA VAL A 241 -33.22 34.28 -13.51
C VAL A 241 -33.08 35.51 -14.39
N ASN A 242 -33.06 36.69 -13.80
CA ASN A 242 -32.92 37.98 -14.48
C ASN A 242 -31.48 38.51 -14.39
N GLY A 243 -30.54 37.80 -13.72
CA GLY A 243 -29.15 38.18 -13.55
C GLY A 243 -28.86 39.08 -12.35
N ASN A 244 -29.85 39.35 -11.47
CA ASN A 244 -29.65 40.16 -10.28
C ASN A 244 -29.05 39.30 -9.15
N VAL A 245 -28.15 39.91 -8.37
CA VAL A 245 -27.54 39.23 -7.20
C VAL A 245 -28.62 38.99 -6.16
N ILE A 246 -28.72 37.73 -5.70
CA ILE A 246 -29.59 37.34 -4.59
C ILE A 246 -28.91 37.73 -3.30
N THR A 247 -29.62 38.47 -2.44
CA THR A 247 -29.11 38.90 -1.13
C THR A 247 -29.86 38.16 0.00
N ASP A 248 -29.17 37.93 1.13
CA ASP A 248 -29.76 37.40 2.33
C ASP A 248 -30.64 38.41 3.09
N ALA A 249 -31.16 38.04 4.25
CA ALA A 249 -31.99 38.94 5.09
C ALA A 249 -31.24 40.19 5.61
N ASN A 250 -29.91 40.18 5.58
CA ASN A 250 -29.06 41.31 5.99
C ASN A 250 -28.65 42.21 4.80
N GLY A 251 -28.97 41.81 3.57
CA GLY A 251 -28.58 42.51 2.35
C GLY A 251 -27.23 42.08 1.77
N ASP A 252 -26.59 41.04 2.34
CA ASP A 252 -25.32 40.54 1.84
C ASP A 252 -25.55 39.54 0.67
N PRO A 253 -24.65 39.53 -0.35
CA PRO A 253 -24.75 38.56 -1.44
C PRO A 253 -24.74 37.11 -0.95
N VAL A 254 -25.70 36.30 -1.42
CA VAL A 254 -25.69 34.85 -1.18
C VAL A 254 -24.62 34.25 -2.08
N MET A 255 -23.61 33.64 -1.45
CA MET A 255 -22.52 32.97 -2.16
C MET A 255 -22.88 31.50 -2.45
N THR A 256 -22.60 31.03 -3.66
CA THR A 256 -22.74 29.64 -4.08
C THR A 256 -21.44 29.16 -4.69
N ASP A 257 -21.20 27.85 -4.66
CA ASP A 257 -20.03 27.27 -5.32
C ASP A 257 -20.06 27.59 -6.81
N LYS A 258 -18.97 28.19 -7.31
CA LYS A 258 -18.84 28.62 -8.71
C LYS A 258 -18.97 27.45 -9.68
N TYR A 259 -18.42 26.29 -9.28
CA TYR A 259 -18.32 25.12 -10.11
C TYR A 259 -19.24 24.02 -9.57
N GLN A 260 -20.15 23.57 -10.42
CA GLN A 260 -21.09 22.49 -10.11
C GLN A 260 -21.16 21.53 -11.29
N ILE A 261 -21.45 20.26 -11.01
CA ILE A 261 -21.70 19.27 -12.07
C ILE A 261 -22.98 19.69 -12.82
N THR A 262 -22.83 20.01 -14.11
CA THR A 262 -23.93 20.49 -14.95
C THR A 262 -24.78 19.35 -15.52
N LYS A 263 -24.15 18.21 -15.82
CA LYS A 263 -24.82 17.02 -16.36
C LYS A 263 -24.21 15.75 -15.81
N VAL A 264 -25.03 14.73 -15.67
CA VAL A 264 -24.62 13.37 -15.29
C VAL A 264 -25.10 12.42 -16.37
N TYR A 265 -24.19 11.58 -16.87
CA TYR A 265 -24.50 10.47 -17.79
C TYR A 265 -24.30 9.14 -17.06
N ASP A 266 -25.22 8.21 -17.28
CA ASP A 266 -25.14 6.89 -16.67
C ASP A 266 -24.03 6.03 -17.30
N SER A 267 -23.79 6.20 -18.62
CA SER A 267 -22.75 5.48 -19.35
C SER A 267 -21.91 6.36 -20.27
N ALA A 268 -20.69 5.91 -20.58
CA ALA A 268 -19.83 6.53 -21.58
C ALA A 268 -20.46 6.50 -22.97
N ALA A 269 -21.22 5.43 -23.29
CA ALA A 269 -21.94 5.32 -24.54
C ALA A 269 -23.04 6.40 -24.68
N ASP A 270 -23.76 6.71 -23.58
CA ASP A 270 -24.74 7.79 -23.58
C ASP A 270 -24.08 9.16 -23.79
N PHE A 271 -22.96 9.38 -23.17
CA PHE A 271 -22.17 10.60 -23.36
C PHE A 271 -21.68 10.75 -24.80
N THR A 272 -21.08 9.72 -25.39
CA THR A 272 -20.56 9.76 -26.77
C THR A 272 -21.67 9.84 -27.81
N SER A 273 -22.81 9.18 -27.60
CA SER A 273 -23.95 9.23 -28.52
C SER A 273 -24.61 10.61 -28.60
N GLN A 274 -24.64 11.33 -27.46
CA GLN A 274 -25.18 12.69 -27.42
C GLN A 274 -24.18 13.74 -27.93
N ALA A 275 -22.88 13.50 -27.77
CA ALA A 275 -21.85 14.34 -28.36
C ALA A 275 -21.87 14.35 -29.91
N ALA A 276 -22.50 13.34 -30.54
CA ALA A 276 -22.71 13.27 -31.98
C ALA A 276 -23.56 14.41 -32.57
N GLY A 277 -24.42 15.01 -31.76
CA GLY A 277 -25.37 16.01 -32.21
C GLY A 277 -25.11 17.44 -31.73
N ASN A 278 -23.94 18.01 -31.88
CA ASN A 278 -23.58 19.36 -31.36
C ASN A 278 -23.64 19.54 -29.84
N ALA A 279 -23.79 18.48 -29.07
CA ALA A 279 -23.74 18.52 -27.62
C ALA A 279 -22.29 18.29 -27.13
N ALA A 280 -21.33 18.96 -27.74
CA ALA A 280 -20.00 19.09 -27.17
C ALA A 280 -20.10 19.55 -25.71
N VAL A 281 -19.18 19.14 -24.88
CA VAL A 281 -19.03 19.70 -23.53
C VAL A 281 -18.92 21.20 -23.67
N GLY A 282 -19.85 21.96 -23.11
CA GLY A 282 -19.80 23.41 -23.14
C GLY A 282 -18.52 23.88 -22.44
N ASP A 283 -17.99 25.02 -22.87
CA ASP A 283 -16.71 25.55 -22.34
C ASP A 283 -16.72 25.72 -20.81
N ASP A 284 -17.89 25.97 -20.23
CA ASP A 284 -18.07 26.16 -18.78
C ASP A 284 -18.75 24.95 -18.09
N ASP A 285 -18.98 23.84 -18.82
CA ASP A 285 -19.63 22.65 -18.27
C ASP A 285 -18.66 21.77 -17.49
N ILE A 286 -19.22 21.07 -16.49
CA ILE A 286 -18.60 19.96 -15.78
C ILE A 286 -19.56 18.77 -15.90
N ILE A 287 -19.11 17.72 -16.54
CA ILE A 287 -19.92 16.52 -16.82
C ILE A 287 -19.37 15.36 -16.00
N PHE A 288 -20.27 14.57 -15.41
CA PHE A 288 -19.92 13.33 -14.74
C PHE A 288 -20.47 12.12 -15.52
N ILE A 289 -19.59 11.12 -15.72
CA ILE A 289 -19.92 9.85 -16.37
C ILE A 289 -19.85 8.75 -15.30
N ALA A 290 -20.98 8.14 -14.98
CA ALA A 290 -21.12 7.31 -13.80
C ALA A 290 -20.46 5.92 -13.92
N ASP A 291 -20.58 5.26 -15.06
CA ASP A 291 -20.00 3.92 -15.29
C ASP A 291 -18.47 3.95 -15.29
N THR A 292 -17.87 4.94 -15.94
CA THR A 292 -16.41 5.12 -15.96
C THR A 292 -15.87 5.90 -14.77
N GLY A 293 -16.74 6.59 -14.00
CA GLY A 293 -16.31 7.42 -12.86
C GLY A 293 -15.42 8.57 -13.30
N GLU A 294 -15.78 9.29 -14.38
CA GLU A 294 -15.01 10.37 -14.95
C GLU A 294 -15.70 11.71 -14.79
N LEU A 295 -14.94 12.72 -14.42
CA LEU A 295 -15.32 14.13 -14.46
C LEU A 295 -14.67 14.77 -15.68
N VAL A 296 -15.47 15.21 -16.63
CA VAL A 296 -15.03 15.85 -17.86
C VAL A 296 -15.28 17.34 -17.74
N PHE A 297 -14.25 18.14 -18.01
CA PHE A 297 -14.27 19.60 -17.83
C PHE A 297 -14.26 20.32 -19.16
N GLY A 298 -15.10 21.34 -19.29
CA GLY A 298 -15.09 22.27 -20.40
C GLY A 298 -13.80 23.12 -20.44
N ALA A 299 -13.50 23.65 -21.61
CA ALA A 299 -12.21 24.27 -21.88
C ALA A 299 -11.88 25.47 -20.94
N ASN A 300 -12.88 26.28 -20.58
CA ASN A 300 -12.69 27.40 -19.68
C ASN A 300 -12.43 26.94 -18.24
N VAL A 301 -13.24 25.97 -17.75
CA VAL A 301 -13.10 25.43 -16.40
C VAL A 301 -11.74 24.77 -16.23
N ALA A 302 -11.33 23.93 -17.19
CA ALA A 302 -10.03 23.27 -17.14
C ALA A 302 -8.87 24.27 -17.10
N LYS A 303 -8.92 25.32 -17.93
CA LYS A 303 -7.90 26.40 -17.93
C LYS A 303 -7.88 27.17 -16.61
N GLU A 304 -9.04 27.47 -16.02
CA GLU A 304 -9.10 28.15 -14.73
C GLU A 304 -8.51 27.31 -13.61
N ILE A 305 -8.81 26.00 -13.57
CA ILE A 305 -8.25 25.06 -12.59
C ILE A 305 -6.71 25.04 -12.71
N GLN A 306 -6.18 24.90 -13.93
CA GLN A 306 -4.74 24.84 -14.18
C GLN A 306 -4.04 26.17 -13.87
N ASN A 307 -4.58 27.30 -14.33
CA ASN A 307 -3.96 28.61 -14.16
C ASN A 307 -3.91 29.04 -12.69
N ASN A 308 -4.96 28.76 -11.93
CA ASN A 308 -5.06 29.13 -10.53
C ASN A 308 -4.56 28.03 -9.58
N ARG A 309 -4.14 26.89 -10.11
CA ARG A 309 -3.68 25.71 -9.33
C ARG A 309 -4.68 25.28 -8.26
N TYR A 310 -5.94 25.19 -8.66
CA TYR A 310 -7.00 24.77 -7.76
C TYR A 310 -6.85 23.30 -7.36
N SER A 311 -7.28 22.97 -6.15
CA SER A 311 -7.49 21.60 -5.70
C SER A 311 -8.97 21.24 -5.79
N LEU A 312 -9.25 19.96 -5.98
CA LEU A 312 -10.59 19.45 -6.12
C LEU A 312 -10.84 18.35 -5.10
N ASP A 313 -11.93 18.47 -4.36
CA ASP A 313 -12.42 17.39 -3.50
C ASP A 313 -13.68 16.81 -4.10
N VAL A 314 -13.68 15.50 -4.27
CA VAL A 314 -14.83 14.76 -4.80
C VAL A 314 -15.28 13.73 -3.78
N THR A 315 -16.57 13.77 -3.43
CA THR A 315 -17.18 12.78 -2.55
C THR A 315 -18.30 12.06 -3.33
N TYR A 316 -18.33 10.74 -3.27
CA TYR A 316 -19.27 9.93 -4.02
C TYR A 316 -19.60 8.61 -3.31
N ASP A 317 -20.77 8.05 -3.62
CA ASP A 317 -21.18 6.74 -3.14
C ASP A 317 -20.88 5.68 -4.22
N LYS A 318 -20.17 4.64 -3.83
CA LYS A 318 -19.92 3.44 -4.65
C LYS A 318 -20.61 2.26 -4.00
N THR A 319 -21.48 1.61 -4.76
CA THR A 319 -22.18 0.37 -4.37
C THR A 319 -21.73 -0.77 -5.28
N GLY A 320 -21.43 -1.90 -4.68
CA GLY A 320 -20.93 -3.07 -5.38
C GLY A 320 -19.42 -2.97 -5.66
N PHE A 321 -18.69 -4.00 -5.24
CA PHE A 321 -17.26 -4.17 -5.50
C PHE A 321 -17.04 -5.58 -6.04
N GLU A 322 -16.15 -5.71 -6.99
CA GLU A 322 -15.74 -7.01 -7.53
C GLU A 322 -14.68 -7.67 -6.64
N ALA A 323 -14.51 -8.96 -6.80
CA ALA A 323 -13.35 -9.65 -6.23
C ALA A 323 -12.07 -8.98 -6.75
N GLU A 324 -11.09 -8.82 -5.84
CA GLU A 324 -9.79 -8.18 -6.09
C GLU A 324 -9.82 -6.66 -6.27
N ASP A 325 -10.99 -6.01 -6.12
CA ASP A 325 -11.03 -4.55 -5.95
C ASP A 325 -10.31 -4.15 -4.65
N ALA A 326 -9.50 -3.10 -4.73
CA ALA A 326 -8.88 -2.50 -3.56
C ALA A 326 -9.96 -1.96 -2.61
N ARG A 327 -9.78 -2.14 -1.31
CA ARG A 327 -10.73 -1.65 -0.32
C ARG A 327 -10.49 -0.17 -0.03
N PRO A 328 -11.52 0.69 -0.06
CA PRO A 328 -11.37 2.14 0.05
C PRO A 328 -10.69 2.61 1.34
N GLU A 329 -10.87 1.91 2.45
CA GLU A 329 -10.33 2.29 3.77
C GLU A 329 -8.81 2.34 3.85
N PHE A 330 -8.10 1.69 2.93
CA PHE A 330 -6.63 1.69 2.90
C PHE A 330 -6.03 2.82 2.05
N TYR A 331 -6.87 3.54 1.31
CA TYR A 331 -6.44 4.58 0.36
C TYR A 331 -7.08 5.94 0.61
N TYR A 332 -8.34 5.96 1.12
CA TYR A 332 -9.15 7.17 1.14
C TYR A 332 -9.88 7.33 2.48
N ASN A 333 -10.25 8.58 2.79
CA ASN A 333 -11.25 8.80 3.81
C ASN A 333 -12.59 8.28 3.29
N CYS A 334 -13.22 7.36 4.03
CA CYS A 334 -14.46 6.76 3.58
C CYS A 334 -15.40 6.40 4.73
N ILE A 335 -16.66 6.22 4.39
CA ILE A 335 -17.71 5.79 5.31
C ILE A 335 -18.35 4.55 4.70
N ASN A 336 -18.25 3.42 5.39
CA ASN A 336 -19.00 2.23 5.03
C ASN A 336 -20.46 2.42 5.46
N LYS A 337 -21.36 2.51 4.49
CA LYS A 337 -22.81 2.71 4.65
C LYS A 337 -23.61 1.43 4.43
N THR A 338 -22.97 0.27 4.30
CA THR A 338 -23.64 -1.01 4.08
C THR A 338 -24.71 -1.28 5.13
N ASP A 339 -24.42 -0.97 6.40
CA ASP A 339 -25.44 -0.86 7.44
C ASP A 339 -25.79 0.61 7.65
N ALA A 340 -26.91 1.05 7.07
CA ALA A 340 -27.38 2.44 7.17
C ALA A 340 -27.67 2.89 8.61
N ALA A 341 -27.95 1.94 9.53
CA ALA A 341 -28.21 2.23 10.95
C ALA A 341 -26.89 2.49 11.71
N ASN A 342 -25.78 1.87 11.29
CA ASN A 342 -24.49 1.95 11.97
C ASN A 342 -23.35 2.18 10.96
N PRO A 343 -23.25 3.36 10.33
CA PRO A 343 -22.19 3.64 9.38
C PRO A 343 -20.82 3.68 10.07
N VAL A 344 -19.84 2.99 9.49
CA VAL A 344 -18.46 2.94 10.00
C VAL A 344 -17.61 3.94 9.24
N LYS A 345 -17.00 4.88 9.95
CA LYS A 345 -16.10 5.88 9.38
C LYS A 345 -14.67 5.42 9.45
N TYR A 346 -13.98 5.46 8.35
CA TYR A 346 -12.54 5.22 8.24
C TYR A 346 -11.86 6.53 7.89
N LYS A 347 -10.87 6.90 8.70
CA LYS A 347 -9.98 8.01 8.41
C LYS A 347 -8.68 7.43 7.88
N PHE A 348 -8.34 7.79 6.67
CA PHE A 348 -7.06 7.43 6.09
C PHE A 348 -5.93 8.18 6.81
N ASP A 349 -4.87 7.45 7.15
CA ASP A 349 -3.67 7.97 7.80
C ASP A 349 -2.45 7.33 7.11
N ASP A 350 -1.62 8.15 6.49
CA ASP A 350 -0.37 7.76 5.83
C ASP A 350 0.81 7.58 6.81
N GLN A 351 0.58 7.83 8.11
CA GLN A 351 1.60 7.78 9.18
C GLN A 351 1.46 6.52 10.06
N GLN A 352 1.00 5.43 9.50
CA GLN A 352 0.84 4.16 10.22
C GLN A 352 2.15 3.38 10.25
N TYR A 353 2.89 3.42 11.35
CA TYR A 353 4.19 2.74 11.47
C TYR A 353 4.14 1.60 12.48
N ILE A 354 4.30 0.36 12.01
CA ILE A 354 4.55 -0.82 12.85
C ILE A 354 6.04 -0.82 13.20
N LYS A 355 6.36 -0.69 14.49
CA LYS A 355 7.74 -0.53 14.95
C LYS A 355 8.17 -1.73 15.77
N TYR A 356 9.38 -2.21 15.50
CA TYR A 356 10.09 -3.18 16.32
C TYR A 356 11.21 -2.51 17.09
N THR A 357 11.27 -2.79 18.41
CA THR A 357 12.40 -2.35 19.25
C THR A 357 13.55 -3.32 19.06
N VAL A 358 14.58 -2.90 18.35
CA VAL A 358 15.72 -3.74 17.94
C VAL A 358 16.98 -3.52 18.78
N ALA A 359 17.01 -2.47 19.58
CA ALA A 359 18.03 -2.20 20.58
C ALA A 359 17.48 -1.23 21.63
N THR A 360 18.23 -0.99 22.71
CA THR A 360 17.85 -0.03 23.75
C THR A 360 17.58 1.35 23.15
N ASN A 361 16.34 1.85 23.29
CA ASN A 361 15.86 3.13 22.75
C ASN A 361 16.01 3.24 21.21
N THR A 362 15.91 2.13 20.49
CA THR A 362 16.01 2.12 19.04
C THR A 362 14.85 1.30 18.47
N ASP A 363 13.90 2.02 17.88
CA ASP A 363 12.76 1.43 17.17
C ASP A 363 12.97 1.60 15.66
N ILE A 364 12.57 0.60 14.90
CA ILE A 364 12.57 0.61 13.43
C ILE A 364 11.16 0.30 12.93
N ALA A 365 10.66 1.15 12.04
CA ALA A 365 9.44 0.86 11.30
C ALA A 365 9.74 -0.17 10.21
N VAL A 366 8.91 -1.19 10.09
CA VAL A 366 9.11 -2.32 9.15
C VAL A 366 8.03 -2.44 8.11
N ASN A 367 6.88 -1.78 8.30
CA ASN A 367 5.77 -1.86 7.36
C ASN A 367 5.91 -0.87 6.22
N THR A 368 5.40 -1.28 5.05
CA THR A 368 5.14 -0.45 3.87
C THR A 368 3.63 -0.37 3.70
N LEU A 369 3.09 0.81 3.41
CA LEU A 369 1.66 0.97 3.18
C LEU A 369 1.30 0.70 1.71
N ALA A 370 0.11 0.18 1.48
CA ALA A 370 -0.37 -0.09 0.12
C ALA A 370 -0.40 1.18 -0.75
N CYS A 371 -0.80 2.32 -0.19
CA CYS A 371 -0.85 3.61 -0.90
C CYS A 371 0.51 4.10 -1.40
N ASP A 372 1.61 3.65 -0.79
CA ASP A 372 2.97 4.02 -1.23
C ASP A 372 3.46 3.18 -2.42
N VAL A 373 2.82 2.04 -2.68
CA VAL A 373 3.28 1.04 -3.66
C VAL A 373 2.28 0.83 -4.78
N LEU A 374 1.01 0.59 -4.42
CA LEU A 374 -0.08 0.24 -5.32
C LEU A 374 -1.14 1.33 -5.29
N ASP A 375 -1.30 2.02 -6.39
CA ASP A 375 -2.42 2.92 -6.64
C ASP A 375 -3.63 2.14 -7.18
N THR A 376 -4.83 2.64 -6.96
CA THR A 376 -6.06 2.13 -7.58
C THR A 376 -6.07 2.35 -9.10
N SER A 377 -5.19 3.19 -9.63
CA SER A 377 -5.08 3.56 -11.04
C SER A 377 -4.70 2.38 -11.95
N ILE A 378 -3.93 1.39 -11.46
CA ILE A 378 -3.51 0.24 -12.30
C ILE A 378 -4.72 -0.52 -12.84
N LYS A 379 -5.70 -0.85 -11.98
CA LYS A 379 -6.94 -1.51 -12.43
C LYS A 379 -7.73 -0.58 -13.36
N ARG A 380 -7.84 0.68 -13.02
CA ARG A 380 -8.55 1.68 -13.82
C ARG A 380 -7.95 1.86 -15.21
N ASP A 381 -6.63 1.82 -15.33
CA ASP A 381 -5.93 1.86 -16.61
C ASP A 381 -6.25 0.63 -17.46
N VAL A 382 -6.29 -0.54 -16.84
CA VAL A 382 -6.65 -1.79 -17.56
C VAL A 382 -8.13 -1.80 -17.96
N ASP A 383 -9.04 -1.36 -17.10
CA ASP A 383 -10.48 -1.27 -17.40
C ASP A 383 -10.73 -0.33 -18.57
N GLU A 384 -10.07 0.83 -18.60
CA GLU A 384 -10.19 1.78 -19.71
C GLU A 384 -9.61 1.20 -21.01
N MET A 385 -8.50 0.48 -20.93
CA MET A 385 -7.90 -0.17 -22.09
C MET A 385 -8.85 -1.24 -22.67
N ILE A 386 -9.54 -1.99 -21.81
CA ILE A 386 -10.56 -2.95 -22.25
C ILE A 386 -11.63 -2.24 -23.08
N ASN A 387 -12.16 -1.12 -22.57
CA ASN A 387 -13.20 -0.37 -23.29
C ASN A 387 -12.71 0.15 -24.63
N ILE A 388 -11.55 0.80 -24.68
CA ILE A 388 -10.98 1.38 -25.90
C ILE A 388 -10.66 0.32 -26.97
N VAL A 389 -10.13 -0.84 -26.55
CA VAL A 389 -9.87 -1.95 -27.49
C VAL A 389 -11.19 -2.52 -28.02
N GLN A 390 -12.21 -2.67 -27.16
CA GLN A 390 -13.52 -3.13 -27.60
C GLN A 390 -14.17 -2.15 -28.59
N ASP A 391 -14.04 -0.85 -28.36
CA ASP A 391 -14.52 0.18 -29.27
C ASP A 391 -13.82 0.08 -30.63
N ALA A 392 -12.50 -0.11 -30.66
CA ALA A 392 -11.74 -0.30 -31.90
C ALA A 392 -12.17 -1.57 -32.65
N ILE A 393 -12.35 -2.70 -31.94
CA ILE A 393 -12.84 -3.95 -32.55
C ILE A 393 -14.23 -3.73 -33.17
N GLN A 394 -15.15 -3.10 -32.44
CA GLN A 394 -16.49 -2.83 -32.94
C GLN A 394 -16.49 -1.89 -34.15
N ALA A 395 -15.61 -0.88 -34.17
CA ALA A 395 -15.50 0.02 -35.31
C ALA A 395 -15.03 -0.73 -36.58
N HIS A 396 -14.04 -1.62 -36.46
CA HIS A 396 -13.57 -2.46 -37.57
C HIS A 396 -14.63 -3.48 -38.02
N GLU A 397 -15.38 -4.09 -37.09
CA GLU A 397 -16.50 -4.98 -37.43
C GLU A 397 -17.59 -4.27 -38.26
N LYS A 398 -17.86 -2.98 -37.96
CA LYS A 398 -18.80 -2.18 -38.78
C LYS A 398 -18.29 -2.01 -40.20
N VAL A 399 -17.00 -1.70 -40.38
CA VAL A 399 -16.36 -1.59 -41.72
C VAL A 399 -16.47 -2.89 -42.49
N ASP A 400 -16.15 -4.03 -41.88
CA ASP A 400 -16.19 -5.34 -42.52
C ASP A 400 -17.62 -5.74 -42.90
N LYS A 401 -18.58 -5.43 -42.04
CA LYS A 401 -20.00 -5.70 -42.31
C LYS A 401 -20.52 -4.89 -43.50
N ILE A 402 -20.17 -3.59 -43.57
CA ILE A 402 -20.56 -2.75 -44.70
C ILE A 402 -19.88 -3.25 -46.00
N LYS A 403 -18.58 -3.61 -45.96
CA LYS A 403 -17.88 -4.21 -47.12
C LYS A 403 -18.55 -5.52 -47.57
N SER A 404 -18.95 -6.35 -46.62
CA SER A 404 -19.70 -7.59 -46.91
C SER A 404 -21.03 -7.29 -47.60
N MET A 405 -21.79 -6.30 -47.11
CA MET A 405 -23.05 -5.87 -47.74
C MET A 405 -22.83 -5.33 -49.17
N MET A 406 -21.78 -4.57 -49.41
CA MET A 406 -21.42 -4.08 -50.76
C MET A 406 -21.14 -5.22 -51.74
N ALA A 407 -20.68 -6.37 -51.27
CA ALA A 407 -20.41 -7.56 -52.09
C ALA A 407 -21.67 -8.37 -52.40
N GLU A 408 -22.80 -8.11 -51.73
CA GLU A 408 -24.04 -8.83 -51.97
C GLU A 408 -24.70 -8.41 -53.30
N GLU A 409 -25.15 -9.38 -54.06
CA GLU A 409 -25.77 -9.17 -55.38
C GLU A 409 -27.02 -8.24 -55.33
N GLN A 410 -27.76 -8.31 -54.22
CA GLN A 410 -28.95 -7.47 -54.03
C GLN A 410 -28.67 -5.96 -53.97
N TYR A 411 -27.42 -5.54 -53.61
CA TYR A 411 -26.95 -4.16 -53.49
C TYR A 411 -26.00 -3.76 -54.63
N SER A 412 -25.93 -4.51 -55.72
CA SER A 412 -25.08 -4.21 -56.88
C SER A 412 -25.51 -2.97 -57.67
N GLY A 413 -26.69 -2.40 -57.37
CA GLY A 413 -27.22 -1.18 -58.03
C GLY A 413 -26.40 0.06 -57.68
N GLU A 414 -26.24 0.99 -58.66
CA GLU A 414 -25.39 2.18 -58.52
C GLU A 414 -25.78 3.04 -57.31
N ASP A 415 -27.07 3.24 -57.05
CA ASP A 415 -27.55 4.04 -55.92
C ASP A 415 -27.31 3.35 -54.59
N SER A 416 -27.52 2.03 -54.49
CA SER A 416 -27.23 1.25 -53.29
C SER A 416 -25.71 1.26 -52.96
N GLN A 417 -24.87 1.17 -53.98
CA GLN A 417 -23.43 1.24 -53.83
C GLN A 417 -22.97 2.64 -53.36
N LYS A 418 -23.59 3.72 -53.85
CA LYS A 418 -23.29 5.09 -53.37
C LYS A 418 -23.66 5.29 -51.90
N ILE A 419 -24.80 4.78 -51.48
CA ILE A 419 -25.27 4.84 -50.08
C ILE A 419 -24.32 4.05 -49.22
N LEU A 420 -24.01 2.79 -49.56
CA LEU A 420 -23.07 1.96 -48.80
C LEU A 420 -21.66 2.55 -48.73
N GLN A 421 -21.20 3.20 -49.81
CA GLN A 421 -19.90 3.89 -49.81
C GLN A 421 -19.87 5.05 -48.81
N SER A 422 -20.95 5.83 -48.70
CA SER A 422 -21.06 6.90 -47.72
C SER A 422 -20.99 6.38 -46.27
N TYR A 423 -21.70 5.27 -45.99
CA TYR A 423 -21.58 4.59 -44.71
C TYR A 423 -20.18 3.99 -44.46
N LEU A 424 -19.57 3.44 -45.51
CA LEU A 424 -18.20 2.90 -45.44
C LEU A 424 -17.19 3.99 -45.09
N ASP A 425 -17.25 5.14 -45.78
CA ASP A 425 -16.38 6.26 -45.55
C ASP A 425 -16.50 6.80 -44.10
N ALA A 426 -17.73 6.82 -43.55
CA ALA A 426 -17.99 7.19 -42.18
C ALA A 426 -17.45 6.14 -41.18
N ALA A 427 -17.66 4.84 -41.44
CA ALA A 427 -17.17 3.76 -40.59
C ALA A 427 -15.63 3.65 -40.60
N GLU A 428 -15.01 3.87 -41.77
CA GLU A 428 -13.52 3.93 -41.88
C GLU A 428 -12.94 5.13 -41.10
N GLN A 429 -13.67 6.26 -41.08
CA GLN A 429 -13.27 7.40 -40.25
C GLN A 429 -13.40 7.10 -38.75
N GLU A 430 -14.50 6.44 -38.35
CA GLU A 430 -14.70 6.00 -36.96
C GLU A 430 -13.58 5.02 -36.52
N ALA A 431 -13.29 4.02 -37.39
CA ALA A 431 -12.20 3.07 -37.13
C ALA A 431 -10.83 3.75 -37.01
N SER A 432 -10.56 4.74 -37.89
CA SER A 432 -9.30 5.51 -37.81
C SER A 432 -9.18 6.28 -36.48
N TYR A 433 -10.25 6.91 -36.01
CA TYR A 433 -10.23 7.60 -34.72
C TYR A 433 -10.10 6.63 -33.53
N ALA A 434 -10.74 5.46 -33.64
CA ALA A 434 -10.61 4.41 -32.63
C ALA A 434 -9.17 3.88 -32.52
N ASP A 435 -8.52 3.61 -33.67
CA ASP A 435 -7.11 3.18 -33.70
C ASP A 435 -6.15 4.27 -33.18
N ASP A 436 -6.36 5.53 -33.56
CA ASP A 436 -5.57 6.66 -33.06
C ASP A 436 -5.71 6.81 -31.53
N ASN A 437 -6.93 6.68 -31.01
CA ASN A 437 -7.19 6.72 -29.57
C ASN A 437 -6.53 5.56 -28.86
N LEU A 438 -6.64 4.34 -29.41
CA LEU A 438 -6.00 3.14 -28.91
C LEU A 438 -4.49 3.30 -28.79
N GLN A 439 -3.84 3.76 -29.87
CA GLN A 439 -2.38 3.94 -29.89
C GLN A 439 -1.92 4.96 -28.84
N LYS A 440 -2.61 6.10 -28.72
CA LYS A 440 -2.30 7.14 -27.73
C LYS A 440 -2.49 6.63 -26.31
N THR A 441 -3.58 5.89 -26.06
CA THR A 441 -3.87 5.32 -24.74
C THR A 441 -2.82 4.29 -24.31
N TYR A 442 -2.42 3.38 -25.21
CA TYR A 442 -1.30 2.47 -24.93
C TYR A 442 -0.01 3.23 -24.60
N GLY A 443 0.31 4.29 -25.35
CA GLY A 443 1.47 5.13 -25.08
C GLY A 443 1.42 5.79 -23.70
N GLN A 444 0.25 6.25 -23.30
CA GLN A 444 0.03 6.84 -21.97
C GLN A 444 0.17 5.80 -20.86
N TYR A 445 -0.35 4.60 -21.06
CA TYR A 445 -0.27 3.53 -20.04
C TYR A 445 1.11 2.92 -19.90
N ILE A 446 1.89 2.87 -20.97
CA ILE A 446 3.32 2.55 -20.87
C ILE A 446 4.02 3.54 -19.93
N SER A 447 3.73 4.84 -20.08
CA SER A 447 4.26 5.89 -19.20
C SER A 447 3.74 5.76 -17.75
N ASN A 448 2.45 5.42 -17.57
CA ASN A 448 1.89 5.18 -16.23
C ASN A 448 2.56 3.97 -15.56
N CYS A 449 2.79 2.88 -16.32
CA CYS A 449 3.52 1.70 -15.80
C CYS A 449 4.93 2.04 -15.35
N ASP A 450 5.64 2.94 -16.04
CA ASP A 450 6.95 3.43 -15.60
C ASP A 450 6.83 4.14 -14.24
N GLY A 451 5.79 4.95 -14.02
CA GLY A 451 5.49 5.58 -12.73
C GLY A 451 5.17 4.56 -11.60
N TYR A 452 4.39 3.52 -11.91
CA TYR A 452 4.09 2.45 -10.94
C TYR A 452 5.35 1.66 -10.58
N LEU A 453 6.22 1.38 -11.55
CA LEU A 453 7.52 0.73 -11.31
C LEU A 453 8.43 1.59 -10.44
N ASP A 454 8.43 2.91 -10.62
CA ASP A 454 9.19 3.83 -9.79
C ASP A 454 8.73 3.77 -8.31
N ASN A 455 7.42 3.74 -8.04
CA ASN A 455 6.87 3.60 -6.70
C ASN A 455 7.30 2.27 -6.05
N VAL A 456 7.16 1.15 -6.77
CA VAL A 456 7.58 -0.17 -6.28
C VAL A 456 9.09 -0.21 -6.01
N ASN A 457 9.92 0.35 -6.91
CA ASN A 457 11.36 0.41 -6.74
C ASN A 457 11.79 1.30 -5.58
N LEU A 458 11.09 2.41 -5.34
CA LEU A 458 11.32 3.27 -4.19
C LEU A 458 11.01 2.51 -2.89
N ALA A 459 9.87 1.83 -2.82
CA ALA A 459 9.49 1.01 -1.68
C ALA A 459 10.52 -0.11 -1.43
N LYS A 460 10.95 -0.83 -2.48
CA LYS A 460 12.00 -1.86 -2.42
C LYS A 460 13.33 -1.31 -1.91
N SER A 461 13.72 -0.12 -2.35
CA SER A 461 14.94 0.56 -1.88
C SER A 461 14.86 0.92 -0.40
N ASN A 462 13.69 1.36 0.06
CA ASN A 462 13.44 1.67 1.47
C ASN A 462 13.51 0.40 2.35
N VAL A 463 12.93 -0.71 1.88
CA VAL A 463 13.01 -2.02 2.55
C VAL A 463 14.47 -2.46 2.65
N GLY A 464 15.23 -2.50 1.55
CA GLY A 464 16.65 -2.90 1.55
C GLY A 464 17.55 -1.99 2.42
N SER A 465 17.26 -0.69 2.47
CA SER A 465 17.94 0.24 3.39
C SER A 465 17.64 -0.10 4.85
N THR A 466 16.39 -0.44 5.15
CA THR A 466 15.94 -0.83 6.50
C THR A 466 16.56 -2.15 6.93
N GLU A 467 16.63 -3.14 6.06
CA GLU A 467 17.32 -4.43 6.28
C GLU A 467 18.80 -4.23 6.57
N SER A 468 19.48 -3.42 5.78
CA SER A 468 20.89 -3.08 5.99
C SER A 468 21.11 -2.43 7.36
N ARG A 469 20.20 -1.54 7.77
CA ARG A 469 20.23 -0.90 9.08
C ARG A 469 19.99 -1.89 10.21
N ILE A 470 19.06 -2.82 10.07
CA ILE A 470 18.80 -3.88 11.06
C ILE A 470 20.03 -4.78 11.21
N SER A 471 20.66 -5.20 10.12
CA SER A 471 21.86 -6.04 10.12
C SER A 471 23.02 -5.37 10.87
N LEU A 472 23.25 -4.07 10.67
CA LEU A 472 24.24 -3.31 11.41
C LEU A 472 23.92 -3.23 12.91
N ILE A 473 22.64 -3.07 13.26
CA ILE A 473 22.19 -3.04 14.65
C ILE A 473 22.36 -4.42 15.28
N GLN A 474 22.00 -5.49 14.57
CA GLN A 474 22.20 -6.86 15.02
C GLN A 474 23.65 -7.12 15.41
N THR A 475 24.59 -6.85 14.50
CA THR A 475 26.03 -7.01 14.76
C THR A 475 26.47 -6.20 16.00
N ARG A 476 25.96 -4.97 16.15
CA ARG A 476 26.26 -4.15 17.33
C ARG A 476 25.73 -4.76 18.62
N VAL A 477 24.48 -5.26 18.62
CA VAL A 477 23.83 -5.84 19.81
C VAL A 477 24.49 -7.15 20.19
N GLU A 478 24.87 -8.01 19.23
CA GLU A 478 25.62 -9.25 19.44
C GLU A 478 27.00 -8.97 20.08
N ASN A 479 27.73 -7.97 19.58
CA ASN A 479 28.99 -7.53 20.17
C ASN A 479 28.80 -6.99 21.60
N GLN A 480 27.72 -6.25 21.86
CA GLN A 480 27.37 -5.81 23.20
C GLN A 480 27.04 -6.99 24.12
N GLN A 481 26.31 -7.97 23.64
CA GLN A 481 25.97 -9.19 24.36
C GLN A 481 27.26 -9.91 24.80
N THR A 482 28.17 -10.19 23.87
CA THR A 482 29.46 -10.82 24.14
C THR A 482 30.27 -10.02 25.18
N THR A 483 30.33 -8.69 25.03
CA THR A 483 31.06 -7.84 25.99
C THR A 483 30.44 -7.91 27.40
N ILE A 484 29.11 -7.89 27.51
CA ILE A 484 28.45 -7.98 28.83
C ILE A 484 28.59 -9.38 29.42
N GLU A 485 28.61 -10.44 28.62
CA GLU A 485 28.88 -11.81 29.06
C GLU A 485 30.29 -11.92 29.64
N GLU A 486 31.31 -11.38 28.97
CA GLU A 486 32.69 -11.33 29.48
C GLU A 486 32.77 -10.52 30.78
N LEU A 487 32.14 -9.34 30.83
CA LEU A 487 32.14 -8.52 32.05
C LEU A 487 31.43 -9.22 33.20
N LYS A 488 30.35 -9.94 32.95
CA LYS A 488 29.62 -10.73 33.92
C LYS A 488 30.47 -11.89 34.41
N SER A 489 31.10 -12.65 33.50
CA SER A 489 32.02 -13.73 33.85
C SER A 489 33.19 -13.21 34.70
N ASN A 490 33.85 -12.13 34.29
CA ASN A 490 34.93 -11.50 35.06
C ASN A 490 34.49 -11.03 36.46
N ASN A 491 33.22 -10.61 36.61
CA ASN A 491 32.67 -10.15 37.87
C ASN A 491 32.35 -11.32 38.83
N GLU A 492 31.77 -12.42 38.35
CA GLU A 492 31.20 -13.48 39.18
C GLU A 492 31.97 -14.80 39.15
N ASP A 493 32.76 -15.09 38.10
CA ASP A 493 33.50 -16.33 37.97
C ASP A 493 34.88 -16.24 38.61
N ARG A 494 35.38 -17.38 39.05
CA ARG A 494 36.70 -17.53 39.64
C ARG A 494 37.43 -18.68 38.97
N ASP A 495 38.74 -18.50 38.72
CA ASP A 495 39.56 -19.55 38.14
C ASP A 495 39.59 -20.78 39.05
N ILE A 496 39.36 -21.94 38.44
CA ILE A 496 39.32 -23.21 39.18
C ILE A 496 40.67 -23.55 39.80
N SER A 497 41.77 -23.13 39.18
CA SER A 497 43.14 -23.36 39.72
C SER A 497 43.35 -22.60 41.02
N ASP A 498 42.91 -21.34 41.08
CA ASP A 498 42.95 -20.52 42.28
C ASP A 498 42.04 -21.07 43.38
N ILE A 499 40.85 -21.56 43.01
CA ILE A 499 39.92 -22.17 43.98
C ILE A 499 40.54 -23.45 44.57
N ILE A 500 41.17 -24.30 43.76
CA ILE A 500 41.82 -25.53 44.22
C ILE A 500 42.96 -25.23 45.18
N ILE A 501 43.79 -24.23 44.85
CA ILE A 501 44.90 -23.82 45.75
C ILE A 501 44.35 -23.36 47.10
N ASP A 502 43.36 -22.49 47.11
CA ASP A 502 42.75 -21.97 48.34
C ASP A 502 42.02 -23.09 49.11
N TYR A 503 41.35 -24.00 48.43
CA TYR A 503 40.69 -25.15 49.06
C TYR A 503 41.69 -26.02 49.80
N TYR A 504 42.79 -26.42 49.14
CA TYR A 504 43.82 -27.24 49.79
C TYR A 504 44.51 -26.50 50.92
N ALA A 505 44.79 -25.20 50.79
CA ALA A 505 45.35 -24.39 51.87
C ALA A 505 44.44 -24.38 53.10
N MET A 506 43.15 -24.17 52.93
CA MET A 506 42.18 -24.15 54.02
C MET A 506 41.89 -25.55 54.58
N TYR A 507 41.85 -26.58 53.71
CA TYR A 507 41.72 -27.97 54.15
C TYR A 507 42.92 -28.40 55.03
N ASN A 508 44.14 -28.04 54.63
CA ASN A 508 45.33 -28.28 55.45
C ASN A 508 45.32 -27.50 56.78
N ALA A 509 44.84 -26.25 56.74
CA ALA A 509 44.67 -25.46 57.96
C ALA A 509 43.61 -26.06 58.90
N TYR A 510 42.50 -26.59 58.32
CA TYR A 510 41.48 -27.27 59.09
C TYR A 510 41.98 -28.54 59.76
N THR A 511 42.70 -29.40 59.04
CA THR A 511 43.28 -30.65 59.57
C THR A 511 44.37 -30.36 60.62
N ALA A 512 45.19 -29.32 60.39
CA ALA A 512 46.17 -28.86 61.37
C ALA A 512 45.50 -28.32 62.66
N SER A 513 44.40 -27.57 62.52
CA SER A 513 43.61 -27.06 63.65
C SER A 513 42.97 -28.20 64.48
N LEU A 514 42.42 -29.24 63.79
CA LEU A 514 41.90 -30.43 64.44
C LEU A 514 43.05 -31.20 65.25
N THR A 515 44.22 -31.33 64.63
CA THR A 515 45.40 -31.97 65.27
C THR A 515 45.88 -31.14 66.48
N ALA A 516 45.91 -29.83 66.37
CA ALA A 516 46.29 -28.94 67.49
C ALA A 516 45.22 -29.05 68.61
N ALA A 517 43.91 -29.07 68.27
CA ALA A 517 42.87 -29.24 69.26
C ALA A 517 43.01 -30.55 70.08
N SER A 518 43.26 -31.66 69.38
CA SER A 518 43.45 -32.97 70.03
C SER A 518 44.61 -32.96 70.98
N LYS A 519 45.71 -32.25 70.63
CA LYS A 519 46.90 -32.14 71.54
C LYS A 519 46.60 -31.26 72.74
N VAL A 520 45.82 -30.16 72.57
CA VAL A 520 45.43 -29.28 73.68
C VAL A 520 44.51 -30.02 74.64
N GLU A 521 43.60 -30.87 74.13
CA GLU A 521 42.71 -31.69 74.95
C GLU A 521 43.43 -32.80 75.72
N GLN A 522 44.49 -33.34 75.15
CA GLN A 522 45.37 -34.37 75.80
C GLN A 522 46.28 -33.84 76.86
N GLN A 523 46.51 -32.51 76.89
CA GLN A 523 47.36 -31.89 77.93
C GLN A 523 46.54 -31.63 79.21
N THR A 524 46.20 -32.65 79.93
CA THR A 524 45.64 -32.52 81.30
C THR A 524 46.74 -32.29 82.33
N LEU A 525 46.36 -31.64 83.43
CA LEU A 525 47.26 -31.42 84.62
C LEU A 525 47.95 -32.67 85.12
N LEU A 526 47.43 -33.88 84.72
CA LEU A 526 47.99 -35.17 85.08
C LEU A 526 49.33 -35.48 84.36
N ASN A 527 49.68 -34.86 83.24
CA ASN A 527 50.97 -35.02 82.56
C ASN A 527 52.08 -34.16 83.11
N TYR A 528 51.83 -33.30 84.13
CA TYR A 528 52.79 -32.45 84.79
C TYR A 528 52.94 -32.77 86.29
N LEU A 529 52.31 -33.80 86.76
CA LEU A 529 52.53 -34.43 88.07
C LEU A 529 53.28 -35.74 87.86
#